data_9fb49306295dc8d3a4c6d45b340dd972
#
_entry.id   9fb49306295dc8d3a4c6d45b340dd972
#
_cell.length_a   1.000
_cell.length_b   1.000
_cell.length_c   1.000
_cell.angle_alpha   90.00
_cell.angle_beta   90.00
_cell.angle_gamma   90.00
#
_symmetry.space_group_name_H-M   'P 1'
#
loop_
_entity.id
_entity.type
_entity.pdbx_description
1 polymer ?
#
loop_
_entity_poly.entity_id
_entity_poly.type
_entity_poly.pdbx_seq_one_letter_code
_entity_poly.pdbx_strand_id
1 'polypeptide(L)'
;MEERLYDLIFIARPATPEDEIKKVITGIEHTCAEKGGKIEKTEQWGTRKLAYRVAKHREGMYVYQQIRTSHPDLIAELERRLRVQDVVIKYLTVRLDEDLKRQKKYVHKREVRAARRPRRTPAPQSAPPAQAPPPAAAPEPTPAA
;
A
#
# COMPACT_ATOMS: atom_id res chain seq x y z
N MET A 1 -12.96 -11.20 -23.10
CA MET A 1 -12.13 -11.80 -22.04
C MET A 1 -12.01 -10.79 -20.91
N GLU A 2 -12.14 -11.23 -19.65
CA GLU A 2 -12.02 -10.29 -18.52
C GLU A 2 -10.55 -9.90 -18.30
N GLU A 3 -10.26 -8.61 -18.27
CA GLU A 3 -8.95 -8.11 -17.91
C GLU A 3 -8.68 -8.40 -16.43
N ARG A 4 -7.52 -8.92 -16.13
CA ARG A 4 -7.06 -9.25 -14.78
C ARG A 4 -5.86 -8.40 -14.41
N LEU A 5 -5.81 -8.00 -13.16
CA LEU A 5 -4.73 -7.20 -12.60
C LEU A 5 -3.83 -8.08 -11.74
N TYR A 6 -2.54 -7.98 -11.98
CA TYR A 6 -1.51 -8.72 -11.25
C TYR A 6 -0.45 -7.76 -10.71
N ASP A 7 -0.03 -8.03 -9.48
CA ASP A 7 1.17 -7.43 -8.90
C ASP A 7 2.34 -8.38 -9.06
N LEU A 8 3.40 -7.91 -9.67
CA LEU A 8 4.66 -8.61 -9.79
C LEU A 8 5.71 -7.90 -8.94
N ILE A 9 6.27 -8.59 -7.97
CA ILE A 9 7.39 -8.11 -7.19
C ILE A 9 8.58 -9.02 -7.46
N PHE A 10 9.72 -8.44 -7.82
CA PHE A 10 10.95 -9.21 -7.87
C PHE A 10 12.05 -8.53 -7.04
N ILE A 11 12.97 -9.33 -6.57
CA ILE A 11 14.10 -8.91 -5.74
C ILE A 11 15.36 -9.22 -6.52
N ALA A 12 16.14 -8.20 -6.81
CA ALA A 12 17.46 -8.33 -7.42
C ALA A 12 18.57 -8.38 -6.36
N ARG A 13 19.73 -8.90 -6.74
CA ARG A 13 20.93 -8.92 -5.88
C ARG A 13 21.31 -7.50 -5.44
N PRO A 14 21.77 -7.31 -4.19
CA PRO A 14 22.07 -5.95 -3.68
C PRO A 14 23.23 -5.24 -4.40
N ALA A 15 24.14 -5.99 -5.01
CA ALA A 15 25.29 -5.45 -5.76
C ALA A 15 25.03 -5.31 -7.26
N THR A 16 23.77 -5.41 -7.70
CA THR A 16 23.42 -5.32 -9.11
C THR A 16 23.42 -3.86 -9.57
N PRO A 17 24.12 -3.52 -10.67
CA PRO A 17 24.07 -2.19 -11.26
C PRO A 17 22.64 -1.87 -11.73
N GLU A 18 22.25 -0.61 -11.64
CA GLU A 18 20.92 -0.15 -12.08
C GLU A 18 20.62 -0.48 -13.54
N ASP A 19 21.63 -0.51 -14.39
CA ASP A 19 21.47 -0.81 -15.81
C ASP A 19 21.04 -2.26 -16.06
N GLU A 20 21.48 -3.20 -15.24
CA GLU A 20 21.01 -4.59 -15.31
C GLU A 20 19.55 -4.70 -14.85
N ILE A 21 19.17 -3.95 -13.83
CA ILE A 21 17.77 -3.90 -13.37
C ILE A 21 16.88 -3.30 -14.45
N LYS A 22 17.33 -2.23 -15.11
CA LYS A 22 16.62 -1.63 -16.25
C LYS A 22 16.45 -2.63 -17.39
N LYS A 23 17.47 -3.43 -17.69
CA LYS A 23 17.36 -4.50 -18.71
C LYS A 23 16.29 -5.53 -18.35
N VAL A 24 16.20 -5.94 -17.08
CA VAL A 24 15.16 -6.84 -16.62
C VAL A 24 13.76 -6.20 -16.79
N ILE A 25 13.61 -4.93 -16.37
CA ILE A 25 12.37 -4.17 -16.52
C ILE A 25 11.97 -4.07 -17.99
N THR A 26 12.88 -3.65 -18.86
CA THR A 26 12.63 -3.56 -20.32
C THR A 26 12.27 -4.91 -20.92
N GLY A 27 12.91 -5.99 -20.46
CA GLY A 27 12.57 -7.35 -20.87
C GLY A 27 11.14 -7.78 -20.49
N ILE A 28 10.67 -7.34 -19.30
CA ILE A 28 9.28 -7.55 -18.86
C ILE A 28 8.33 -6.70 -19.72
N GLU A 29 8.65 -5.43 -19.96
CA GLU A 29 7.85 -4.53 -20.82
C GLU A 29 7.68 -5.08 -22.22
N HIS A 30 8.75 -5.56 -22.83
CA HIS A 30 8.74 -6.18 -24.15
C HIS A 30 7.83 -7.43 -24.18
N THR A 31 7.95 -8.29 -23.17
CA THR A 31 7.11 -9.50 -23.08
C THR A 31 5.63 -9.13 -22.88
N CYS A 32 5.34 -8.10 -22.09
CA CYS A 32 3.98 -7.61 -21.92
C CYS A 32 3.42 -7.08 -23.24
N ALA A 33 4.20 -6.30 -23.99
CA ALA A 33 3.79 -5.78 -25.30
C ALA A 33 3.53 -6.89 -26.32
N GLU A 34 4.38 -7.92 -26.37
CA GLU A 34 4.24 -9.06 -27.27
C GLU A 34 2.97 -9.88 -27.01
N LYS A 35 2.58 -10.05 -25.75
CA LYS A 35 1.46 -10.90 -25.36
C LYS A 35 0.19 -10.12 -24.97
N GLY A 36 0.11 -8.85 -25.34
CA GLY A 36 -1.09 -8.03 -25.11
C GLY A 36 -1.35 -7.69 -23.64
N GLY A 37 -0.32 -7.66 -22.83
CA GLY A 37 -0.36 -7.11 -21.48
C GLY A 37 0.01 -5.63 -21.44
N LYS A 38 -0.44 -4.92 -20.42
CA LYS A 38 -0.12 -3.52 -20.18
C LYS A 38 0.44 -3.34 -18.77
N ILE A 39 1.57 -2.66 -18.66
CA ILE A 39 2.12 -2.25 -17.37
C ILE A 39 1.44 -0.94 -16.96
N GLU A 40 0.80 -0.94 -15.80
CA GLU A 40 0.15 0.24 -15.25
C GLU A 40 1.09 1.06 -14.39
N LYS A 41 1.94 0.37 -13.64
CA LYS A 41 2.83 0.99 -12.67
C LYS A 41 4.12 0.23 -12.54
N THR A 42 5.23 0.96 -12.46
CA THR A 42 6.56 0.43 -12.14
C THR A 42 7.16 1.27 -11.02
N GLU A 43 7.55 0.64 -9.93
CA GLU A 43 8.18 1.29 -8.78
C GLU A 43 9.45 0.55 -8.38
N GLN A 44 10.52 1.29 -8.14
CA GLN A 44 11.74 0.76 -7.54
C GLN A 44 11.77 1.19 -6.07
N TRP A 45 11.65 0.23 -5.17
CA TRP A 45 11.64 0.50 -3.73
C TRP A 45 13.03 0.58 -3.11
N GLY A 46 14.07 0.36 -3.93
CA GLY A 46 15.45 0.37 -3.49
C GLY A 46 15.88 -0.86 -2.70
N THR A 47 17.07 -0.79 -2.12
CA THR A 47 17.65 -1.89 -1.34
C THR A 47 17.03 -1.95 0.04
N ARG A 48 16.53 -3.15 0.41
CA ARG A 48 15.91 -3.42 1.72
C ARG A 48 16.47 -4.71 2.32
N LYS A 49 16.50 -4.76 3.65
CA LYS A 49 16.84 -5.99 4.39
C LYS A 49 15.76 -7.04 4.21
N LEU A 50 16.19 -8.28 3.97
CA LEU A 50 15.29 -9.42 3.86
C LEU A 50 15.01 -9.99 5.26
N ALA A 51 13.79 -10.50 5.47
CA ALA A 51 13.41 -11.14 6.74
C ALA A 51 14.24 -12.43 7.02
N TYR A 52 14.67 -13.09 5.96
CA TYR A 52 15.56 -14.25 6.00
C TYR A 52 16.52 -14.21 4.81
N ARG A 53 17.59 -15.00 4.87
CA ARG A 53 18.57 -15.06 3.78
C ARG A 53 17.97 -15.73 2.54
N VAL A 54 18.08 -15.08 1.40
CA VAL A 54 17.69 -15.62 0.09
C VAL A 54 18.93 -15.64 -0.79
N ALA A 55 19.26 -16.79 -1.36
CA ALA A 55 20.48 -16.98 -2.19
C ALA A 55 21.76 -16.44 -1.51
N LYS A 56 21.90 -16.66 -0.20
CA LYS A 56 23.01 -16.18 0.66
C LYS A 56 23.04 -14.66 0.92
N HIS A 57 22.12 -13.87 0.33
CA HIS A 57 22.01 -12.43 0.56
C HIS A 57 21.08 -12.12 1.74
N ARG A 58 21.41 -11.06 2.50
CA ARG A 58 20.57 -10.51 3.59
C ARG A 58 19.78 -9.28 3.18
N GLU A 59 20.15 -8.71 2.04
CA GLU A 59 19.55 -7.51 1.46
C GLU A 59 19.24 -7.78 0.00
N GLY A 60 18.34 -7.00 -0.58
CA GLY A 60 18.00 -7.08 -1.99
C GLY A 60 17.31 -5.83 -2.47
N MET A 61 17.42 -5.55 -3.75
CA MET A 61 16.74 -4.44 -4.39
C MET A 61 15.34 -4.89 -4.83
N TYR A 62 14.32 -4.23 -4.31
CA TYR A 62 12.93 -4.52 -4.59
C TYR A 62 12.43 -3.69 -5.76
N VAL A 63 11.81 -4.36 -6.71
CA VAL A 63 11.10 -3.73 -7.83
C VAL A 63 9.68 -4.27 -7.87
N TYR A 64 8.73 -3.36 -7.95
CA TYR A 64 7.30 -3.63 -8.03
C TYR A 64 6.79 -3.22 -9.39
N GLN A 65 5.96 -4.07 -10.00
CA GLN A 65 5.26 -3.78 -11.25
C GLN A 65 3.81 -4.24 -11.16
N GLN A 66 2.91 -3.42 -11.67
CA GLN A 66 1.51 -3.75 -11.79
C GLN A 66 1.17 -4.00 -13.25
N ILE A 67 0.66 -5.19 -13.54
CA ILE A 67 0.44 -5.67 -14.90
C ILE A 67 -1.03 -6.00 -15.09
N ARG A 68 -1.63 -5.42 -16.12
CA ARG A 68 -2.98 -5.75 -16.56
C ARG A 68 -2.91 -6.62 -17.80
N THR A 69 -3.61 -7.76 -17.79
CA THR A 69 -3.65 -8.67 -18.94
C THR A 69 -4.96 -9.46 -19.00
N SER A 70 -5.37 -9.80 -20.20
CA SER A 70 -6.46 -10.75 -20.48
C SER A 70 -5.94 -12.18 -20.64
N HIS A 71 -4.62 -12.34 -20.80
CA HIS A 71 -3.99 -13.62 -21.11
C HIS A 71 -3.20 -14.16 -19.90
N PRO A 72 -3.62 -15.30 -19.31
CA PRO A 72 -2.91 -15.88 -18.17
C PRO A 72 -1.51 -16.40 -18.55
N ASP A 73 -1.30 -16.78 -19.81
CA ASP A 73 -0.01 -17.28 -20.34
C ASP A 73 1.11 -16.24 -20.27
N LEU A 74 0.76 -14.94 -20.28
CA LEU A 74 1.73 -13.86 -20.09
C LEU A 74 2.45 -14.00 -18.73
N ILE A 75 1.69 -14.25 -17.69
CA ILE A 75 2.25 -14.34 -16.31
C ILE A 75 3.20 -15.54 -16.22
N ALA A 76 2.81 -16.69 -16.76
CA ALA A 76 3.67 -17.87 -16.78
C ALA A 76 4.99 -17.63 -17.53
N GLU A 77 4.95 -16.89 -18.64
CA GLU A 77 6.15 -16.56 -19.41
C GLU A 77 7.04 -15.54 -18.66
N LEU A 78 6.44 -14.54 -18.00
CA LEU A 78 7.19 -13.60 -17.15
C LEU A 78 7.89 -14.32 -16.02
N GLU A 79 7.20 -15.22 -15.32
CA GLU A 79 7.79 -16.02 -14.25
C GLU A 79 8.92 -16.91 -14.77
N ARG A 80 8.74 -17.52 -15.93
CA ARG A 80 9.78 -18.32 -16.58
C ARG A 80 11.02 -17.49 -16.88
N ARG A 81 10.86 -16.29 -17.45
CA ARG A 81 11.96 -15.39 -17.77
C ARG A 81 12.68 -14.90 -16.49
N LEU A 82 11.93 -14.52 -15.46
CA LEU A 82 12.51 -14.10 -14.18
C LEU A 82 13.29 -15.21 -13.47
N ARG A 83 12.86 -16.46 -13.64
CA ARG A 83 13.55 -17.63 -13.07
C ARG A 83 14.90 -17.88 -13.71
N VAL A 84 15.05 -17.58 -14.99
CA VAL A 84 16.31 -17.78 -15.75
C VAL A 84 17.29 -16.62 -15.52
N GLN A 85 16.82 -15.48 -15.03
CA GLN A 85 17.64 -14.30 -14.78
C GLN A 85 18.52 -14.47 -13.52
N ASP A 86 19.84 -14.51 -13.66
CA ASP A 86 20.77 -14.63 -12.53
C ASP A 86 20.73 -13.43 -11.59
N VAL A 87 20.30 -12.28 -12.06
CA VAL A 87 20.14 -11.05 -11.29
C VAL A 87 19.03 -11.16 -10.26
N VAL A 88 17.95 -11.91 -10.60
CA VAL A 88 16.76 -12.04 -9.77
C VAL A 88 16.94 -13.17 -8.78
N ILE A 89 16.90 -12.85 -7.48
CA ILE A 89 17.02 -13.85 -6.41
C ILE A 89 15.68 -14.41 -5.95
N LYS A 90 14.61 -13.63 -6.12
CA LYS A 90 13.25 -14.04 -5.77
C LYS A 90 12.23 -13.21 -6.53
N TYR A 91 11.08 -13.81 -6.85
CA TYR A 91 9.92 -13.11 -7.41
C TYR A 91 8.63 -13.63 -6.77
N LEU A 92 7.60 -12.81 -6.84
CA LEU A 92 6.25 -13.15 -6.39
C LEU A 92 5.25 -12.47 -7.32
N THR A 93 4.26 -13.23 -7.77
CA THR A 93 3.13 -12.72 -8.57
C THR A 93 1.85 -12.91 -7.77
N VAL A 94 1.04 -11.86 -7.66
CA VAL A 94 -0.23 -11.87 -6.94
C VAL A 94 -1.34 -11.36 -7.85
N ARG A 95 -2.45 -12.06 -7.89
CA ARG A 95 -3.65 -11.66 -8.62
C ARG A 95 -4.52 -10.76 -7.74
N LEU A 96 -4.81 -9.54 -8.19
CA LEU A 96 -5.51 -8.52 -7.42
C LEU A 96 -7.00 -8.38 -7.70
N ASP A 97 -7.48 -8.84 -8.85
CA ASP A 97 -8.87 -8.59 -9.28
C ASP A 97 -9.92 -9.11 -8.29
N GLU A 98 -9.67 -10.23 -7.64
CA GLU A 98 -10.58 -10.78 -6.64
C GLU A 98 -10.63 -9.94 -5.37
N ASP A 99 -9.49 -9.50 -4.87
CA ASP A 99 -9.40 -8.67 -3.69
C ASP A 99 -9.99 -7.27 -3.93
N LEU A 100 -9.77 -6.70 -5.11
CA LEU A 100 -10.40 -5.44 -5.50
C LEU A 100 -11.93 -5.57 -5.61
N LYS A 101 -12.45 -6.67 -6.15
CA LYS A 101 -13.90 -6.95 -6.16
C LYS A 101 -14.45 -7.07 -4.74
N ARG A 102 -13.73 -7.74 -3.83
CA ARG A 102 -14.10 -7.84 -2.40
C ARG A 102 -14.08 -6.46 -1.73
N GLN A 103 -13.01 -5.70 -1.90
CA GLN A 103 -12.90 -4.36 -1.31
C GLN A 103 -14.02 -3.43 -1.79
N LYS A 104 -14.30 -3.37 -3.09
CA LYS A 104 -15.42 -2.60 -3.64
C LYS A 104 -16.76 -2.99 -3.00
N LYS A 105 -17.00 -4.29 -2.82
CA LYS A 105 -18.22 -4.79 -2.16
C LYS A 105 -18.29 -4.37 -0.69
N TYR A 106 -17.16 -4.40 0.04
CA TYR A 106 -17.12 -3.95 1.44
C TYR A 106 -17.30 -2.44 1.56
N VAL A 107 -16.67 -1.65 0.72
CA VAL A 107 -16.82 -0.19 0.69
C VAL A 107 -18.27 0.17 0.41
N HIS A 108 -18.88 -0.38 -0.64
CA HIS A 108 -20.28 -0.16 -0.97
C HIS A 108 -21.23 -0.54 0.19
N LYS A 109 -21.01 -1.71 0.81
CA LYS A 109 -21.79 -2.14 1.98
C LYS A 109 -21.63 -1.18 3.17
N ARG A 110 -20.44 -0.63 3.37
CA ARG A 110 -20.14 0.34 4.43
C ARG A 110 -20.84 1.68 4.16
N GLU A 111 -20.82 2.16 2.93
CA GLU A 111 -21.50 3.38 2.50
C GLU A 111 -23.03 3.28 2.66
N VAL A 112 -23.62 2.19 2.19
CA VAL A 112 -25.06 1.93 2.37
C VAL A 112 -25.43 1.86 3.86
N ARG A 113 -24.58 1.26 4.69
CA ARG A 113 -24.80 1.19 6.14
C ARG A 113 -24.64 2.56 6.81
N ALA A 114 -23.68 3.37 6.35
CA ALA A 114 -23.49 4.73 6.84
C ALA A 114 -24.66 5.65 6.46
N ALA A 115 -25.15 5.53 5.22
CA ALA A 115 -26.31 6.27 4.76
C ALA A 115 -27.63 5.90 5.51
N ARG A 116 -27.76 4.65 5.95
CA ARG A 116 -28.90 4.17 6.75
C ARG A 116 -28.83 4.54 8.25
N ARG A 117 -27.66 4.96 8.76
CA ARG A 117 -27.55 5.44 10.14
C ARG A 117 -28.19 6.83 10.22
N PRO A 118 -29.25 7.01 11.07
CA PRO A 118 -29.77 8.35 11.32
C PRO A 118 -28.63 9.20 11.87
N ARG A 119 -28.48 10.40 11.29
CA ARG A 119 -27.51 11.40 11.78
C ARG A 119 -27.85 11.65 13.23
N ARG A 120 -27.04 11.14 14.16
CA ARG A 120 -27.14 11.53 15.56
C ARG A 120 -26.94 13.05 15.57
N THR A 121 -28.02 13.79 15.78
CA THR A 121 -27.92 15.21 16.13
C THR A 121 -27.00 15.29 17.34
N PRO A 122 -25.94 16.13 17.32
CA PRO A 122 -25.16 16.34 18.53
C PRO A 122 -26.12 16.80 19.61
N ALA A 123 -26.13 16.10 20.76
CA ALA A 123 -26.87 16.53 21.92
C ALA A 123 -26.47 17.97 22.21
N PRO A 124 -27.43 18.88 22.53
CA PRO A 124 -27.09 20.24 22.92
C PRO A 124 -26.08 20.15 24.05
N GLN A 125 -24.89 20.72 23.82
CA GLN A 125 -23.90 20.86 24.88
C GLN A 125 -24.56 21.61 26.01
N SER A 126 -24.76 20.93 27.14
CA SER A 126 -25.16 21.58 28.38
C SER A 126 -24.20 22.75 28.60
N ALA A 127 -24.78 23.95 28.71
CA ALA A 127 -24.04 25.18 29.04
C ALA A 127 -23.11 24.93 30.24
N PRO A 128 -21.89 25.49 30.25
CA PRO A 128 -21.01 25.35 31.38
C PRO A 128 -21.72 25.92 32.62
N PRO A 129 -21.58 25.31 33.80
CA PRO A 129 -22.19 25.83 35.02
C PRO A 129 -21.66 27.25 35.29
N ALA A 130 -22.60 28.18 35.50
CA ALA A 130 -22.30 29.57 35.86
C ALA A 130 -21.30 29.59 37.04
N GLN A 131 -20.18 30.26 36.82
CA GLN A 131 -19.21 30.51 37.90
C GLN A 131 -19.89 31.24 39.02
N ALA A 132 -19.86 30.67 40.23
CA ALA A 132 -20.29 31.33 41.43
C ALA A 132 -19.46 32.61 41.64
N PRO A 133 -20.07 33.73 42.11
CA PRO A 133 -19.33 34.95 42.39
C PRO A 133 -18.28 34.72 43.49
N PRO A 134 -17.11 35.41 43.44
CA PRO A 134 -16.08 35.24 44.43
C PRO A 134 -16.58 35.69 45.81
N PRO A 135 -16.17 35.04 46.92
CA PRO A 135 -16.54 35.47 48.27
C PRO A 135 -15.93 36.83 48.58
N ALA A 136 -16.77 37.68 49.15
CA ALA A 136 -16.41 39.03 49.58
C ALA A 136 -15.19 38.99 50.54
N ALA A 137 -14.25 39.88 50.28
CA ALA A 137 -13.08 40.06 51.11
C ALA A 137 -13.46 40.38 52.56
N ALA A 138 -12.88 39.63 53.49
CA ALA A 138 -12.96 39.93 54.94
C ALA A 138 -12.20 41.22 55.24
N PRO A 139 -12.66 42.05 56.14
CA PRO A 139 -11.95 43.30 56.50
C PRO A 139 -10.69 43.00 57.30
N GLU A 140 -9.62 43.74 56.99
CA GLU A 140 -8.34 43.69 57.70
C GLU A 140 -8.49 44.21 59.12
N PRO A 141 -7.83 43.66 60.15
CA PRO A 141 -7.78 44.22 61.47
C PRO A 141 -6.80 45.38 61.48
N THR A 142 -7.29 46.51 61.90
CA THR A 142 -6.51 47.76 62.24
C THR A 142 -5.54 47.48 63.36
N PRO A 143 -4.26 47.91 63.32
CA PRO A 143 -3.37 47.88 64.47
C PRO A 143 -3.68 49.04 65.37
N ALA A 144 -3.97 48.77 66.62
CA ALA A 144 -4.03 49.75 67.73
C ALA A 144 -2.63 50.03 68.27
N ALA A 145 -2.39 51.29 68.54
CA ALA A 145 -1.31 52.04 69.13
C ALA A 145 -0.35 51.32 70.08
#